data_8a54f3ffa444e6a41cbe2f7bb22ec568
#
_entry.id   8a54f3ffa444e6a41cbe2f7bb22ec568
#
_cell.length_a   1.000
_cell.length_b   1.000
_cell.length_c   1.000
_cell.angle_alpha   90.00
_cell.angle_beta   90.00
_cell.angle_gamma   90.00
#
_symmetry.space_group_name_H-M   'P 1'
#
loop_
_entity.id
_entity.type
_entity.pdbx_description
1 polymer ?
#
loop_
_entity_poly.entity_id
_entity_poly.type
_entity_poly.pdbx_seq_one_letter_code
_entity_poly.pdbx_strand_id
1 'polypeptide(L)'
;MADEGVIKVPVNTFPLMWASILTDLENTSLRDLSPSARPAFTRVQHRAYMDTKTGASVELGIGGASEEARFQHFGSPLREQGEANVTVAYQGSRFAGQLSATYAHDPIDGDKARFDGSYMAMVLGNWVFSADMQEKWWGPGWDSALLMSSNARPMPTISLSRNRADAFETKWLSWIGPWTLTTGISLMDDERHVEDALLWTFRATAKPLPQLEIGVSRAAQLCGEGRPCNLSTWKDMLLGDDNTGGPEQQPGNQVASIDIRWGGSINDIPYGVYWETMGEDSFGLDKFPPFQAKSYVYGADISYQVGEQQVRTFLEYSDTAAWCNGQFNCTYEHHIYRSGYRYNQRSIGSTYDNDAYTYALGNIGFASNGHQWKANIRYLDLNHDNSNRAYPGGNTAAERAEVMKQIDFSYIMPLFKGRLEVGAEIHHSSFEDDIDSKTDGSVWADWRYRF
;
A
#
# COMPACT_ATOMS: atom_id res chain seq x y z
N MET A 1 5.37 -14.30 12.34
CA MET A 1 4.59 -14.02 13.57
C MET A 1 3.08 -14.08 13.34
N ALA A 2 2.50 -13.37 12.37
CA ALA A 2 1.06 -13.49 12.08
C ALA A 2 0.69 -14.89 11.55
N ASP A 3 1.53 -15.45 10.66
CA ASP A 3 1.33 -16.78 10.08
C ASP A 3 1.50 -17.93 11.11
N GLU A 4 2.21 -17.67 12.20
CA GLU A 4 2.37 -18.61 13.33
C GLU A 4 1.35 -18.37 14.47
N GLY A 5 0.40 -17.46 14.29
CA GLY A 5 -0.63 -17.15 15.27
C GLY A 5 -0.16 -16.38 16.51
N VAL A 6 1.05 -15.83 16.50
CA VAL A 6 1.57 -14.97 17.57
C VAL A 6 0.87 -13.61 17.54
N ILE A 7 0.77 -13.01 16.36
CA ILE A 7 -0.08 -11.83 16.12
C ILE A 7 -1.44 -12.33 15.62
N LYS A 8 -2.47 -12.12 16.43
CA LYS A 8 -3.80 -12.67 16.21
C LYS A 8 -4.74 -11.73 15.46
N VAL A 9 -4.33 -10.47 15.32
CA VAL A 9 -5.11 -9.43 14.65
C VAL A 9 -4.81 -9.39 13.14
N PRO A 10 -5.71 -8.81 12.32
CA PRO A 10 -5.45 -8.55 10.90
C PRO A 10 -4.22 -7.67 10.71
N VAL A 11 -3.40 -7.97 9.68
CA VAL A 11 -2.13 -7.27 9.38
C VAL A 11 -2.00 -6.79 7.93
N ASN A 12 -2.99 -7.05 7.07
CA ASN A 12 -2.98 -6.67 5.66
C ASN A 12 -3.53 -5.25 5.40
N THR A 13 -3.51 -4.38 6.42
CA THR A 13 -3.97 -2.99 6.31
C THR A 13 -2.95 -2.07 6.97
N PHE A 14 -2.13 -1.40 6.17
CA PHE A 14 -1.18 -0.41 6.68
C PHE A 14 -1.77 1.02 6.53
N PRO A 15 -1.60 1.92 7.53
CA PRO A 15 -0.85 1.76 8.79
C PRO A 15 -1.51 0.80 9.79
N LEU A 16 -0.67 0.07 10.53
CA LEU A 16 -1.12 -0.85 11.57
C LEU A 16 -1.32 -0.13 12.90
N MET A 17 -2.40 -0.46 13.63
CA MET A 17 -2.66 0.05 14.96
C MET A 17 -1.91 -0.78 16.01
N TRP A 18 -0.98 -0.17 16.74
CA TRP A 18 -0.17 -0.86 17.75
C TRP A 18 -0.96 -1.44 18.92
N ALA A 19 -2.13 -0.87 19.24
CA ALA A 19 -2.88 -1.23 20.46
C ALA A 19 -3.15 -2.73 20.60
N SER A 20 -3.62 -3.39 19.54
CA SER A 20 -3.87 -4.84 19.55
C SER A 20 -2.61 -5.67 19.42
N ILE A 21 -1.65 -5.22 18.63
CA ILE A 21 -0.34 -5.88 18.46
C ILE A 21 0.41 -5.91 19.79
N LEU A 22 0.40 -4.81 20.55
CA LEU A 22 0.99 -4.76 21.90
C LEU A 22 0.34 -5.77 22.84
N THR A 23 -0.98 -5.89 22.83
CA THR A 23 -1.70 -6.88 23.64
C THR A 23 -1.26 -8.31 23.29
N ASP A 24 -1.10 -8.63 22.00
CA ASP A 24 -0.61 -9.95 21.58
C ASP A 24 0.85 -10.19 22.02
N LEU A 25 1.72 -9.16 21.90
CA LEU A 25 3.10 -9.25 22.35
C LEU A 25 3.21 -9.45 23.88
N GLU A 26 2.41 -8.72 24.68
CA GLU A 26 2.41 -8.82 26.14
C GLU A 26 1.93 -10.20 26.64
N ASN A 27 0.99 -10.80 25.90
CA ASN A 27 0.44 -12.12 26.22
C ASN A 27 1.28 -13.28 25.69
N THR A 28 2.41 -13.01 25.03
CA THR A 28 3.25 -14.04 24.41
C THR A 28 4.59 -14.17 25.16
N SER A 29 4.92 -15.39 25.61
CA SER A 29 6.21 -15.69 26.20
C SER A 29 7.22 -16.12 25.12
N LEU A 30 8.46 -15.61 25.19
CA LEU A 30 9.55 -16.04 24.31
C LEU A 30 9.81 -17.56 24.35
N ARG A 31 9.46 -18.23 25.47
CA ARG A 31 9.65 -19.68 25.63
C ARG A 31 8.69 -20.48 24.78
N ASP A 32 7.51 -19.93 24.51
CA ASP A 32 6.42 -20.60 23.78
C ASP A 32 6.56 -20.40 22.26
N LEU A 33 7.52 -19.57 21.83
CA LEU A 33 7.76 -19.30 20.43
C LEU A 33 8.66 -20.34 19.77
N SER A 34 8.34 -20.66 18.52
CA SER A 34 9.24 -21.41 17.65
C SER A 34 10.62 -20.71 17.51
N PRO A 35 11.68 -21.44 17.23
CA PRO A 35 13.00 -20.83 16.98
C PRO A 35 12.96 -19.79 15.87
N SER A 36 12.12 -19.99 14.85
CA SER A 36 11.93 -19.07 13.73
C SER A 36 11.21 -17.77 14.13
N ALA A 37 10.27 -17.81 15.08
CA ALA A 37 9.50 -16.65 15.50
C ALA A 37 10.28 -15.73 16.48
N ARG A 38 11.21 -16.25 17.28
CA ARG A 38 11.90 -15.47 18.32
C ARG A 38 12.62 -14.22 17.82
N PRO A 39 13.42 -14.26 16.73
CA PRO A 39 14.05 -13.06 16.20
C PRO A 39 13.05 -12.02 15.70
N ALA A 40 11.97 -12.47 15.05
CA ALA A 40 10.90 -11.58 14.59
C ALA A 40 10.15 -10.95 15.77
N PHE A 41 9.87 -11.70 16.82
CA PHE A 41 9.24 -11.19 18.05
C PHE A 41 10.07 -10.07 18.67
N THR A 42 11.37 -10.29 18.85
CA THR A 42 12.27 -9.28 19.44
C THR A 42 12.32 -8.01 18.59
N ARG A 43 12.35 -8.12 17.25
CA ARG A 43 12.32 -6.95 16.36
C ARG A 43 11.01 -6.18 16.45
N VAL A 44 9.87 -6.88 16.41
CA VAL A 44 8.55 -6.24 16.49
C VAL A 44 8.34 -5.61 17.87
N GLN A 45 8.77 -6.27 18.95
CA GLN A 45 8.71 -5.72 20.31
C GLN A 45 9.57 -4.46 20.46
N HIS A 46 10.79 -4.46 19.90
CA HIS A 46 11.64 -3.28 19.90
C HIS A 46 11.02 -2.13 19.12
N ARG A 47 10.48 -2.40 17.93
CA ARG A 47 9.80 -1.40 17.11
C ARG A 47 8.57 -0.84 17.81
N ALA A 48 7.74 -1.71 18.41
CA ALA A 48 6.58 -1.31 19.19
C ALA A 48 6.97 -0.37 20.33
N TYR A 49 8.03 -0.71 21.08
CA TYR A 49 8.55 0.15 22.15
C TYR A 49 8.98 1.53 21.63
N MET A 50 9.71 1.57 20.50
CA MET A 50 10.18 2.83 19.93
C MET A 50 9.04 3.72 19.42
N ASP A 51 8.02 3.12 18.81
CA ASP A 51 6.91 3.89 18.20
C ASP A 51 5.83 4.28 19.21
N THR A 52 5.71 3.56 20.34
CA THR A 52 4.69 3.86 21.36
C THR A 52 5.23 4.57 22.59
N LYS A 53 6.54 4.77 22.67
CA LYS A 53 7.17 5.53 23.76
C LYS A 53 6.62 6.95 23.79
N THR A 54 6.03 7.32 24.94
CA THR A 54 5.52 8.70 25.15
C THR A 54 6.63 9.73 25.14
N GLY A 55 6.36 10.87 24.54
CA GLY A 55 7.29 12.01 24.46
C GLY A 55 7.49 12.52 23.03
N ALA A 56 8.39 13.46 22.89
CA ALA A 56 8.78 14.01 21.61
C ALA A 56 9.97 13.23 21.01
N SER A 57 10.04 13.18 19.71
CA SER A 57 11.19 12.68 18.96
C SER A 57 11.42 13.51 17.72
N VAL A 58 12.66 13.57 17.26
CA VAL A 58 13.05 14.25 16.02
C VAL A 58 13.79 13.25 15.14
N GLU A 59 13.49 13.23 13.86
CA GLU A 59 14.22 12.45 12.87
C GLU A 59 14.73 13.36 11.77
N LEU A 60 15.95 13.13 11.35
CA LEU A 60 16.58 13.78 10.21
C LEU A 60 16.85 12.71 9.15
N GLY A 61 16.53 13.03 7.91
CA GLY A 61 16.79 12.17 6.76
C GLY A 61 17.48 12.93 5.64
N ILE A 62 18.39 12.29 4.96
CA ILE A 62 18.97 12.77 3.73
C ILE A 62 19.23 11.60 2.80
N GLY A 63 18.81 11.74 1.55
CA GLY A 63 19.02 10.71 0.55
C GLY A 63 19.23 11.27 -0.84
N GLY A 64 19.79 10.45 -1.69
CA GLY A 64 20.01 10.77 -3.08
C GLY A 64 20.06 9.51 -3.93
N ALA A 65 19.62 9.66 -5.18
CA ALA A 65 19.62 8.63 -6.20
C ALA A 65 20.16 9.21 -7.52
N SER A 66 20.73 8.36 -8.36
CA SER A 66 21.18 8.79 -9.70
C SER A 66 20.00 9.10 -10.64
N GLU A 67 18.86 8.43 -10.41
CA GLU A 67 17.62 8.60 -11.14
C GLU A 67 16.45 8.59 -10.15
N GLU A 68 15.33 9.21 -10.51
CA GLU A 68 14.08 9.12 -9.75
C GLU A 68 13.50 7.70 -9.80
N ALA A 69 12.82 7.30 -8.73
CA ALA A 69 12.22 5.97 -8.68
C ALA A 69 10.95 5.93 -9.56
N ARG A 70 10.98 5.14 -10.65
CA ARG A 70 9.83 4.95 -11.52
C ARG A 70 8.65 4.31 -10.80
N PHE A 71 8.90 3.34 -9.92
CA PHE A 71 7.91 2.63 -9.12
C PHE A 71 8.21 2.77 -7.63
N GLN A 72 7.14 2.91 -6.83
CA GLN A 72 7.24 2.96 -5.39
C GLN A 72 6.57 1.72 -4.79
N HIS A 73 7.36 0.89 -4.15
CA HIS A 73 6.91 -0.30 -3.44
C HIS A 73 6.76 0.00 -1.94
N PHE A 74 6.17 -0.93 -1.22
CA PHE A 74 6.03 -0.80 0.23
C PHE A 74 7.40 -0.63 0.92
N GLY A 75 7.58 0.51 1.56
CA GLY A 75 8.83 0.85 2.26
C GLY A 75 10.02 1.16 1.34
N SER A 76 9.78 1.70 0.15
CA SER A 76 10.83 2.32 -0.68
C SER A 76 11.43 3.53 0.04
N PRO A 77 12.78 3.71 0.03
CA PRO A 77 13.43 4.75 0.83
C PRO A 77 13.30 6.15 0.24
N LEU A 78 13.39 6.29 -1.08
CA LEU A 78 13.37 7.56 -1.82
C LEU A 78 12.37 7.49 -2.97
N ARG A 79 11.81 8.63 -3.29
CA ARG A 79 10.90 8.82 -4.42
C ARG A 79 11.58 9.59 -5.55
N GLU A 80 12.38 10.58 -5.18
CA GLU A 80 13.01 11.52 -6.11
C GLU A 80 14.54 11.38 -6.11
N GLN A 81 15.23 12.08 -7.00
CA GLN A 81 16.69 12.06 -7.10
C GLN A 81 17.40 12.59 -5.85
N GLY A 82 16.78 13.48 -5.10
CA GLY A 82 17.32 14.00 -3.86
C GLY A 82 16.23 14.39 -2.88
N GLU A 83 16.38 13.96 -1.64
CA GLU A 83 15.44 14.30 -0.57
C GLU A 83 16.18 14.67 0.72
N ALA A 84 15.72 15.74 1.37
CA ALA A 84 16.14 16.11 2.71
C ALA A 84 14.90 16.26 3.59
N ASN A 85 14.84 15.51 4.68
CA ASN A 85 13.66 15.41 5.54
C ASN A 85 13.95 15.78 6.99
N VAL A 86 13.01 16.49 7.61
CA VAL A 86 12.96 16.73 9.05
C VAL A 86 11.59 16.31 9.55
N THR A 87 11.54 15.40 10.51
CA THR A 87 10.31 14.94 11.12
C THR A 87 10.35 15.21 12.62
N VAL A 88 9.32 15.86 13.13
CA VAL A 88 9.08 16.09 14.57
C VAL A 88 7.81 15.35 14.95
N ALA A 89 7.89 14.46 15.93
CA ALA A 89 6.74 13.69 16.38
C ALA A 89 6.54 13.80 17.89
N TYR A 90 5.29 13.72 18.30
CA TYR A 90 4.89 13.62 19.70
C TYR A 90 3.91 12.48 19.88
N GLN A 91 4.23 11.59 20.81
CA GLN A 91 3.39 10.46 21.21
C GLN A 91 2.88 10.68 22.63
N GLY A 92 1.56 10.82 22.78
CA GLY A 92 0.89 10.87 24.06
C GLY A 92 -0.04 9.65 24.26
N SER A 93 -0.79 9.66 25.36
CA SER A 93 -1.73 8.56 25.68
C SER A 93 -3.03 8.59 24.87
N ARG A 94 -3.48 9.76 24.45
CA ARG A 94 -4.71 9.96 23.65
C ARG A 94 -4.50 10.75 22.38
N PHE A 95 -3.41 11.48 22.29
CA PHE A 95 -3.06 12.31 21.13
C PHE A 95 -1.69 11.91 20.65
N ALA A 96 -1.57 11.83 19.34
CA ALA A 96 -0.29 11.67 18.66
C ALA A 96 -0.25 12.61 17.46
N GLY A 97 0.94 13.08 17.12
CA GLY A 97 1.11 13.92 15.95
C GLY A 97 2.53 13.85 15.42
N GLN A 98 2.65 14.06 14.16
CA GLN A 98 3.92 14.09 13.43
C GLN A 98 3.83 15.19 12.37
N LEU A 99 4.83 16.04 12.34
CA LEU A 99 5.06 16.98 11.25
C LEU A 99 6.35 16.54 10.54
N SER A 100 6.21 16.15 9.30
CA SER A 100 7.32 15.78 8.42
C SER A 100 7.41 16.83 7.32
N ALA A 101 8.58 17.41 7.12
CA ALA A 101 8.84 18.36 6.04
C ALA A 101 10.00 17.82 5.20
N THR A 102 9.73 17.60 3.92
CA THR A 102 10.71 17.08 2.95
C THR A 102 10.93 18.11 1.86
N TYR A 103 12.19 18.39 1.58
CA TYR A 103 12.60 19.07 0.36
C TYR A 103 12.99 18.03 -0.67
N ALA A 104 12.34 18.04 -1.82
CA ALA A 104 12.61 17.17 -2.95
C ALA A 104 13.35 17.95 -4.07
N HIS A 105 14.41 17.35 -4.60
CA HIS A 105 15.14 17.90 -5.74
C HIS A 105 14.57 17.32 -7.03
N ASP A 106 14.16 18.20 -7.92
CA ASP A 106 13.61 17.92 -9.25
C ASP A 106 12.48 16.86 -9.24
N PRO A 107 11.40 17.09 -8.49
CA PRO A 107 10.33 16.11 -8.38
C PRO A 107 9.45 16.06 -9.64
N ILE A 108 8.96 14.86 -10.00
CA ILE A 108 8.11 14.63 -11.18
C ILE A 108 6.85 15.51 -11.14
N ASP A 109 6.23 15.67 -9.97
CA ASP A 109 5.01 16.46 -9.76
C ASP A 109 5.26 17.95 -9.54
N GLY A 110 6.51 18.41 -9.61
CA GLY A 110 6.89 19.81 -9.38
C GLY A 110 6.90 20.28 -7.91
N ASP A 111 6.38 19.48 -6.99
CA ASP A 111 6.25 19.83 -5.56
C ASP A 111 7.55 19.64 -4.79
N LYS A 112 8.35 20.69 -4.71
CA LYS A 112 9.65 20.67 -4.00
C LYS A 112 9.55 20.63 -2.47
N ALA A 113 8.47 21.16 -1.90
CA ALA A 113 8.24 21.16 -0.45
C ALA A 113 7.03 20.29 -0.12
N ARG A 114 7.26 19.22 0.62
CA ARG A 114 6.24 18.18 0.88
C ARG A 114 6.06 17.98 2.38
N PHE A 115 4.84 17.60 2.77
CA PHE A 115 4.48 17.26 4.14
C PHE A 115 4.05 15.78 4.27
N ASP A 116 4.45 14.96 3.33
CA ASP A 116 4.16 13.53 3.30
C ASP A 116 4.65 12.84 4.60
N GLY A 117 3.81 12.00 5.19
CA GLY A 117 4.06 11.41 6.50
C GLY A 117 3.55 12.22 7.69
N SER A 118 3.06 13.45 7.50
CA SER A 118 2.48 14.24 8.59
C SER A 118 1.13 13.70 9.03
N TYR A 119 0.84 13.76 10.32
CA TYR A 119 -0.48 13.43 10.85
C TYR A 119 -0.74 14.07 12.21
N MET A 120 -2.01 14.19 12.54
CA MET A 120 -2.54 14.48 13.87
C MET A 120 -3.64 13.46 14.15
N ALA A 121 -3.56 12.77 15.29
CA ALA A 121 -4.48 11.72 15.64
C ALA A 121 -4.96 11.83 17.09
N MET A 122 -6.20 11.43 17.32
CA MET A 122 -6.83 11.41 18.64
C MET A 122 -7.61 10.09 18.83
N VAL A 123 -7.41 9.48 20.01
CA VAL A 123 -8.14 8.25 20.40
C VAL A 123 -9.36 8.62 21.25
N LEU A 124 -10.54 8.21 20.80
CA LEU A 124 -11.81 8.31 21.51
C LEU A 124 -12.46 6.93 21.62
N GLY A 125 -12.45 6.36 22.81
CA GLY A 125 -12.88 4.98 23.00
C GLY A 125 -12.03 4.02 22.19
N ASN A 126 -12.65 3.23 21.30
CA ASN A 126 -11.96 2.32 20.40
C ASN A 126 -11.81 2.87 18.97
N TRP A 127 -11.84 4.20 18.81
CA TRP A 127 -11.71 4.86 17.53
C TRP A 127 -10.57 5.87 17.52
N VAL A 128 -9.86 5.93 16.42
CA VAL A 128 -8.81 6.91 16.11
C VAL A 128 -9.35 7.84 15.03
N PHE A 129 -9.49 9.10 15.35
CA PHE A 129 -9.73 10.18 14.39
C PHE A 129 -8.37 10.75 13.98
N SER A 130 -8.13 10.90 12.70
CA SER A 130 -6.90 11.54 12.21
C SER A 130 -7.15 12.50 11.07
N ALA A 131 -6.28 13.51 11.00
CA ALA A 131 -6.00 14.27 9.78
C ALA A 131 -4.57 13.89 9.39
N ASP A 132 -4.38 13.34 8.22
CA ASP A 132 -3.13 12.70 7.87
C ASP A 132 -2.75 12.81 6.38
N MET A 133 -1.46 12.70 6.13
CA MET A 133 -0.83 12.47 4.83
C MET A 133 0.08 11.25 4.97
N GLN A 134 -0.46 10.14 5.44
CA GLN A 134 0.28 8.90 5.68
C GLN A 134 0.13 7.95 4.50
N GLU A 135 1.22 7.27 4.15
CA GLU A 135 1.18 6.18 3.20
C GLU A 135 0.21 5.10 3.66
N LYS A 136 -0.47 4.51 2.70
CA LYS A 136 -1.42 3.43 2.92
C LYS A 136 -1.06 2.26 2.00
N TRP A 137 -1.20 1.04 2.53
CA TRP A 137 -1.08 -0.19 1.76
C TRP A 137 -2.17 -1.15 2.19
N TRP A 138 -3.10 -1.43 1.29
CA TRP A 138 -4.29 -2.22 1.57
C TRP A 138 -4.32 -3.46 0.68
N GLY A 139 -4.00 -4.59 1.27
CA GLY A 139 -3.92 -5.88 0.59
C GLY A 139 -2.79 -6.73 1.13
N PRO A 140 -2.77 -8.01 0.80
CA PRO A 140 -1.76 -8.96 1.26
C PRO A 140 -0.49 -8.98 0.40
N GLY A 141 -0.47 -8.28 -0.74
CA GLY A 141 0.63 -8.27 -1.69
C GLY A 141 1.89 -7.63 -1.13
N TRP A 142 3.05 -8.12 -1.57
CA TRP A 142 4.38 -7.63 -1.22
C TRP A 142 4.94 -6.65 -2.25
N ASP A 143 4.59 -6.85 -3.52
CA ASP A 143 5.11 -6.06 -4.64
C ASP A 143 4.07 -5.08 -5.16
N SER A 144 2.78 -5.45 -5.15
CA SER A 144 1.67 -4.60 -5.57
C SER A 144 0.43 -4.76 -4.67
N ALA A 145 -0.45 -3.75 -4.65
CA ALA A 145 -1.77 -3.77 -4.03
C ALA A 145 -2.76 -3.06 -4.95
N LEU A 146 -3.92 -3.68 -5.19
CA LEU A 146 -4.80 -3.22 -6.27
C LEU A 146 -5.60 -1.96 -5.93
N LEU A 147 -6.04 -1.79 -4.67
CA LEU A 147 -6.90 -0.65 -4.35
C LEU A 147 -6.12 0.53 -3.79
N MET A 148 -5.12 0.30 -2.95
CA MET A 148 -4.32 1.37 -2.35
C MET A 148 -2.91 0.89 -2.05
N SER A 149 -1.94 1.51 -2.69
CA SER A 149 -0.50 1.27 -2.52
C SER A 149 0.24 2.55 -2.12
N SER A 150 1.53 2.44 -1.87
CA SER A 150 2.42 3.57 -1.66
C SER A 150 3.00 4.15 -2.96
N ASN A 151 2.54 3.72 -4.13
CA ASN A 151 3.06 4.22 -5.41
C ASN A 151 2.74 5.70 -5.62
N ALA A 152 1.50 6.13 -5.42
CA ALA A 152 1.16 7.55 -5.34
C ALA A 152 1.61 8.14 -3.99
N ARG A 153 1.85 9.44 -3.95
CA ARG A 153 2.07 10.18 -2.69
C ARG A 153 0.83 10.11 -1.80
N PRO A 154 1.00 10.19 -0.47
CA PRO A 154 -0.14 10.20 0.43
C PRO A 154 -0.95 11.50 0.28
N MET A 155 -2.25 11.36 0.10
CA MET A 155 -3.19 12.48 -0.01
C MET A 155 -3.54 13.07 1.36
N PRO A 156 -3.80 14.38 1.45
CA PRO A 156 -4.42 14.98 2.64
C PRO A 156 -5.75 14.29 2.93
N THR A 157 -5.87 13.65 4.09
CA THR A 157 -6.99 12.76 4.43
C THR A 157 -7.51 13.08 5.82
N ILE A 158 -8.83 13.09 5.99
CA ILE A 158 -9.48 12.97 7.30
C ILE A 158 -10.00 11.54 7.42
N SER A 159 -9.58 10.82 8.46
CA SER A 159 -9.91 9.41 8.59
C SER A 159 -10.41 9.01 9.97
N LEU A 160 -11.12 7.89 10.00
CA LEU A 160 -11.59 7.20 11.18
C LEU A 160 -11.15 5.74 11.09
N SER A 161 -10.40 5.29 12.09
CA SER A 161 -9.90 3.91 12.15
C SER A 161 -10.23 3.27 13.50
N ARG A 162 -10.47 1.98 13.49
CA ARG A 162 -10.64 1.21 14.73
C ARG A 162 -9.28 0.99 15.38
N ASN A 163 -9.15 1.33 16.67
CA ASN A 163 -7.87 1.28 17.40
C ASN A 163 -7.47 -0.14 17.79
N ARG A 164 -8.40 -0.91 18.39
CA ARG A 164 -8.16 -2.31 18.77
C ARG A 164 -9.07 -3.23 17.98
N ALA A 165 -8.50 -4.33 17.52
CA ALA A 165 -9.16 -5.31 16.68
C ALA A 165 -9.90 -6.40 17.49
N ASP A 166 -10.43 -6.07 18.67
CA ASP A 166 -11.14 -7.03 19.51
C ASP A 166 -12.32 -7.67 18.76
N ALA A 167 -12.53 -8.96 18.92
CA ALA A 167 -13.69 -9.66 18.37
C ALA A 167 -14.99 -9.16 19.03
N PHE A 168 -16.12 -9.37 18.37
CA PHE A 168 -17.42 -9.09 18.96
C PHE A 168 -17.71 -10.07 20.11
N GLU A 169 -18.26 -9.56 21.21
CA GLU A 169 -18.63 -10.37 22.37
C GLU A 169 -19.96 -11.13 22.13
N THR A 170 -20.78 -10.67 21.17
CA THR A 170 -22.07 -11.28 20.86
C THR A 170 -21.91 -12.60 20.12
N LYS A 171 -22.65 -13.64 20.51
CA LYS A 171 -22.59 -14.97 19.90
C LYS A 171 -22.82 -14.97 18.37
N TRP A 172 -23.60 -14.04 17.87
CA TRP A 172 -23.94 -13.92 16.43
C TRP A 172 -22.83 -13.35 15.59
N LEU A 173 -21.89 -12.60 16.16
CA LEU A 173 -20.82 -11.93 15.45
C LEU A 173 -19.42 -12.39 15.90
N SER A 174 -19.33 -13.17 16.99
CA SER A 174 -18.04 -13.62 17.53
C SER A 174 -17.22 -14.48 16.53
N TRP A 175 -17.89 -15.13 15.60
CA TRP A 175 -17.25 -15.90 14.53
C TRP A 175 -16.42 -15.07 13.54
N ILE A 176 -16.68 -13.75 13.48
CA ILE A 176 -15.89 -12.81 12.65
C ILE A 176 -14.44 -12.76 13.15
N GLY A 177 -14.22 -13.05 14.43
CA GLY A 177 -12.91 -12.95 15.05
C GLY A 177 -12.43 -11.50 15.23
N PRO A 178 -11.14 -11.27 15.44
CA PRO A 178 -10.57 -9.93 15.45
C PRO A 178 -10.81 -9.22 14.12
N TRP A 179 -11.19 -7.92 14.19
CA TRP A 179 -11.53 -7.17 12.99
C TRP A 179 -11.09 -5.71 13.08
N THR A 180 -10.78 -5.11 11.95
CA THR A 180 -10.45 -3.69 11.82
C THR A 180 -11.38 -3.01 10.83
N LEU A 181 -11.46 -1.68 10.94
CA LEU A 181 -12.17 -0.83 10.00
C LEU A 181 -11.43 0.49 9.89
N THR A 182 -11.24 0.95 8.67
CA THR A 182 -10.71 2.27 8.35
C THR A 182 -11.56 2.88 7.26
N THR A 183 -11.91 4.16 7.41
CA THR A 183 -12.56 4.95 6.36
C THR A 183 -12.00 6.37 6.37
N GLY A 184 -11.95 7.01 5.22
CA GLY A 184 -11.43 8.36 5.10
C GLY A 184 -11.94 9.09 3.87
N ILE A 185 -11.76 10.40 3.90
CA ILE A 185 -12.01 11.30 2.76
C ILE A 185 -10.72 12.04 2.51
N SER A 186 -10.21 11.92 1.30
CA SER A 186 -8.97 12.56 0.84
C SER A 186 -9.27 13.62 -0.19
N LEU A 187 -8.50 14.70 -0.17
CA LEU A 187 -8.48 15.70 -1.23
C LEU A 187 -7.50 15.23 -2.31
N MET A 188 -7.95 15.24 -3.56
CA MET A 188 -7.12 14.89 -4.70
C MET A 188 -6.40 16.13 -5.27
N ASP A 189 -5.42 15.91 -6.14
CA ASP A 189 -4.63 16.96 -6.79
C ASP A 189 -5.48 17.86 -7.69
N ASP A 190 -5.02 19.10 -7.92
CA ASP A 190 -5.70 20.08 -8.77
C ASP A 190 -5.32 19.91 -10.25
N GLU A 191 -4.20 19.26 -10.57
CA GLU A 191 -3.76 18.99 -11.94
C GLU A 191 -4.47 17.79 -12.57
N ARG A 192 -5.81 17.76 -12.48
CA ARG A 192 -6.63 16.67 -12.97
C ARG A 192 -7.86 17.18 -13.73
N HIS A 193 -8.49 16.30 -14.50
CA HIS A 193 -9.65 16.67 -15.35
C HIS A 193 -10.84 17.21 -14.56
N VAL A 194 -11.08 16.72 -13.36
CA VAL A 194 -12.06 17.22 -12.40
C VAL A 194 -11.29 17.72 -11.19
N GLU A 195 -11.07 19.03 -11.12
CA GLU A 195 -10.36 19.69 -10.02
C GLU A 195 -11.15 19.56 -8.71
N ASP A 196 -10.49 19.66 -7.56
CA ASP A 196 -11.10 19.54 -6.22
C ASP A 196 -11.90 18.25 -5.99
N ALA A 197 -11.61 17.18 -6.72
CA ALA A 197 -12.26 15.90 -6.51
C ALA A 197 -11.89 15.32 -5.15
N LEU A 198 -12.84 14.62 -4.53
CA LEU A 198 -12.63 13.89 -3.30
C LEU A 198 -12.47 12.39 -3.58
N LEU A 199 -11.65 11.73 -2.80
CA LEU A 199 -11.57 10.27 -2.76
C LEU A 199 -12.07 9.79 -1.40
N TRP A 200 -13.25 9.16 -1.38
CA TRP A 200 -13.70 8.41 -0.21
C TRP A 200 -13.12 7.01 -0.26
N THR A 201 -12.66 6.50 0.87
CA THR A 201 -12.08 5.17 1.02
C THR A 201 -12.64 4.45 2.22
N PHE A 202 -12.82 3.15 2.09
CA PHE A 202 -13.30 2.24 3.15
C PHE A 202 -12.55 0.92 3.07
N ARG A 203 -12.12 0.39 4.21
CA ARG A 203 -11.58 -0.96 4.33
C ARG A 203 -12.03 -1.58 5.65
N ALA A 204 -12.50 -2.81 5.57
CA ALA A 204 -12.75 -3.67 6.74
C ALA A 204 -11.98 -4.98 6.55
N THR A 205 -11.31 -5.44 7.60
CA THR A 205 -10.64 -6.74 7.62
C THR A 205 -11.04 -7.53 8.83
N ALA A 206 -11.08 -8.85 8.69
CA ALA A 206 -11.44 -9.77 9.75
C ALA A 206 -10.56 -11.01 9.72
N LYS A 207 -10.35 -11.62 10.89
CA LYS A 207 -9.59 -12.85 11.05
C LYS A 207 -10.45 -13.91 11.73
N PRO A 208 -11.40 -14.53 10.98
CA PRO A 208 -12.35 -15.49 11.53
C PRO A 208 -11.68 -16.78 12.01
N LEU A 209 -10.53 -17.11 11.47
CA LEU A 209 -9.65 -18.20 11.92
C LEU A 209 -8.24 -17.65 12.13
N PRO A 210 -7.43 -18.26 13.00
CA PRO A 210 -6.04 -17.84 13.20
C PRO A 210 -5.21 -17.77 11.91
N GLN A 211 -5.55 -18.63 10.94
CA GLN A 211 -4.85 -18.75 9.67
C GLN A 211 -5.45 -17.87 8.56
N LEU A 212 -6.72 -17.46 8.69
CA LEU A 212 -7.47 -16.81 7.62
C LEU A 212 -7.71 -15.33 7.92
N GLU A 213 -7.18 -14.46 7.07
CA GLU A 213 -7.51 -13.05 7.04
C GLU A 213 -8.28 -12.72 5.76
N ILE A 214 -9.38 -11.99 5.89
CA ILE A 214 -10.24 -11.55 4.79
C ILE A 214 -10.35 -10.04 4.85
N GLY A 215 -10.15 -9.35 3.73
CA GLY A 215 -10.32 -7.93 3.56
C GLY A 215 -11.38 -7.61 2.51
N VAL A 216 -12.12 -6.54 2.76
CA VAL A 216 -12.99 -5.90 1.77
C VAL A 216 -12.71 -4.41 1.77
N SER A 217 -12.58 -3.83 0.58
CA SER A 217 -12.27 -2.42 0.43
C SER A 217 -13.10 -1.80 -0.67
N ARG A 218 -13.33 -0.50 -0.55
CA ARG A 218 -14.02 0.30 -1.56
C ARG A 218 -13.42 1.70 -1.59
N ALA A 219 -13.28 2.26 -2.79
CA ALA A 219 -12.91 3.64 -2.99
C ALA A 219 -13.85 4.28 -4.00
N ALA A 220 -14.13 5.57 -3.83
CA ALA A 220 -14.99 6.33 -4.71
C ALA A 220 -14.41 7.74 -4.93
N GLN A 221 -14.17 8.10 -6.19
CA GLN A 221 -13.91 9.47 -6.61
C GLN A 221 -15.26 10.16 -6.79
N LEU A 222 -15.47 11.29 -6.14
CA LEU A 222 -16.73 12.02 -6.16
C LEU A 222 -16.47 13.51 -5.98
N CYS A 223 -17.52 14.32 -6.17
CA CYS A 223 -17.43 15.77 -6.09
C CYS A 223 -16.45 16.37 -7.11
N GLY A 224 -15.96 17.58 -6.85
CA GLY A 224 -15.05 18.32 -7.69
C GLY A 224 -15.74 19.34 -8.56
N GLU A 225 -14.97 20.14 -9.32
CA GLU A 225 -15.48 21.23 -10.13
C GLU A 225 -16.46 20.73 -11.19
N GLY A 226 -17.64 21.37 -11.25
CA GLY A 226 -18.70 21.01 -12.19
C GLY A 226 -19.44 19.70 -11.88
N ARG A 227 -19.17 19.06 -10.71
CA ARG A 227 -19.79 17.80 -10.31
C ARG A 227 -20.74 17.97 -9.13
N PRO A 228 -21.82 17.15 -9.06
CA PRO A 228 -22.72 17.18 -7.90
C PRO A 228 -21.98 16.75 -6.64
N CYS A 229 -22.18 17.50 -5.53
CA CYS A 229 -21.57 17.20 -4.24
C CYS A 229 -22.55 17.54 -3.09
N ASN A 230 -23.68 16.89 -3.08
CA ASN A 230 -24.73 17.07 -2.09
C ASN A 230 -25.01 15.74 -1.34
N LEU A 231 -25.91 15.78 -0.36
CA LEU A 231 -26.22 14.60 0.47
C LEU A 231 -26.79 13.43 -0.35
N SER A 232 -27.53 13.71 -1.44
CA SER A 232 -27.99 12.62 -2.33
C SER A 232 -26.84 11.98 -3.08
N THR A 233 -25.85 12.75 -3.56
CA THR A 233 -24.62 12.23 -4.19
C THR A 233 -23.91 11.23 -3.28
N TRP A 234 -23.72 11.61 -2.00
CA TRP A 234 -23.11 10.72 -1.01
C TRP A 234 -23.94 9.48 -0.72
N LYS A 235 -25.27 9.62 -0.63
CA LYS A 235 -26.16 8.49 -0.43
C LYS A 235 -26.13 7.52 -1.61
N ASP A 236 -26.22 8.03 -2.83
CA ASP A 236 -26.24 7.23 -4.04
C ASP A 236 -24.90 6.49 -4.23
N MET A 237 -23.77 7.18 -3.97
CA MET A 237 -22.44 6.57 -3.91
C MET A 237 -22.38 5.43 -2.88
N LEU A 238 -22.84 5.66 -1.65
CA LEU A 238 -22.79 4.64 -0.58
C LEU A 238 -23.66 3.42 -0.90
N LEU A 239 -24.80 3.62 -1.55
CA LEU A 239 -25.70 2.54 -1.96
C LEU A 239 -25.27 1.83 -3.24
N GLY A 240 -24.28 2.35 -3.97
CA GLY A 240 -23.86 1.80 -5.26
C GLY A 240 -24.83 2.11 -6.39
N ASP A 241 -25.60 3.20 -6.26
CA ASP A 241 -26.57 3.65 -7.26
C ASP A 241 -25.95 4.76 -8.13
N ASP A 242 -24.79 4.46 -8.68
CA ASP A 242 -23.92 5.41 -9.39
C ASP A 242 -24.11 5.40 -10.91
N ASN A 243 -24.74 4.35 -11.46
CA ASN A 243 -24.95 4.19 -12.89
C ASN A 243 -26.36 4.62 -13.36
N THR A 244 -27.14 5.27 -12.51
CA THR A 244 -28.48 5.75 -12.83
C THR A 244 -28.46 7.22 -13.25
N GLY A 245 -29.03 7.53 -14.41
CA GLY A 245 -29.10 8.88 -14.96
C GLY A 245 -28.07 9.19 -16.04
N GLY A 246 -28.00 10.46 -16.47
CA GLY A 246 -26.98 10.92 -17.40
C GLY A 246 -25.65 11.20 -16.72
N PRO A 247 -24.55 11.39 -17.48
CA PRO A 247 -23.22 11.65 -16.94
C PRO A 247 -23.15 12.82 -15.94
N GLU A 248 -24.04 13.80 -16.07
CA GLU A 248 -24.13 14.95 -15.16
C GLU A 248 -24.72 14.61 -13.79
N GLN A 249 -25.42 13.47 -13.68
CA GLN A 249 -26.10 13.02 -12.45
C GLN A 249 -25.36 11.89 -11.75
N GLN A 250 -24.39 11.25 -12.41
CA GLN A 250 -23.63 10.16 -11.82
C GLN A 250 -22.77 10.69 -10.65
N PRO A 251 -22.84 10.04 -9.48
CA PRO A 251 -22.16 10.54 -8.26
C PRO A 251 -20.64 10.43 -8.32
N GLY A 252 -20.09 9.45 -9.05
CA GLY A 252 -18.63 9.30 -9.09
C GLY A 252 -18.13 8.03 -9.76
N ASN A 253 -16.84 7.79 -9.65
CA ASN A 253 -16.15 6.57 -10.07
C ASN A 253 -15.89 5.68 -8.84
N GLN A 254 -16.20 4.40 -8.92
CA GLN A 254 -16.07 3.48 -7.79
C GLN A 254 -15.28 2.23 -8.16
N VAL A 255 -14.37 1.86 -7.26
CA VAL A 255 -13.64 0.59 -7.33
C VAL A 255 -13.80 -0.15 -6.00
N ALA A 256 -13.87 -1.48 -6.06
CA ALA A 256 -13.97 -2.32 -4.87
C ALA A 256 -13.03 -3.51 -4.97
N SER A 257 -12.46 -3.92 -3.84
CA SER A 257 -11.59 -5.10 -3.77
C SER A 257 -12.00 -6.07 -2.67
N ILE A 258 -11.65 -7.33 -2.89
CA ILE A 258 -11.72 -8.40 -1.90
C ILE A 258 -10.34 -9.04 -1.87
N ASP A 259 -9.81 -9.25 -0.68
CA ASP A 259 -8.56 -9.96 -0.48
C ASP A 259 -8.68 -11.07 0.57
N ILE A 260 -7.91 -12.11 0.39
CA ILE A 260 -7.84 -13.27 1.27
C ILE A 260 -6.37 -13.65 1.44
N ARG A 261 -5.94 -13.86 2.69
CA ARG A 261 -4.66 -14.44 3.02
C ARG A 261 -4.86 -15.65 3.93
N TRP A 262 -4.28 -16.77 3.54
CA TRP A 262 -4.16 -17.96 4.39
C TRP A 262 -2.71 -18.10 4.83
N GLY A 263 -2.46 -18.06 6.14
CA GLY A 263 -1.14 -18.23 6.72
C GLY A 263 -1.08 -19.43 7.64
N GLY A 264 0.10 -20.00 7.79
CA GLY A 264 0.34 -21.16 8.67
C GLY A 264 1.81 -21.47 8.82
N SER A 265 2.12 -22.61 9.43
CA SER A 265 3.48 -23.13 9.48
C SER A 265 3.50 -24.64 9.20
N ILE A 266 4.52 -25.10 8.50
CA ILE A 266 4.78 -26.52 8.23
C ILE A 266 6.22 -26.79 8.68
N ASN A 267 6.40 -27.69 9.65
CA ASN A 267 7.72 -27.99 10.22
C ASN A 267 8.47 -26.72 10.70
N ASP A 268 7.76 -25.84 11.40
CA ASP A 268 8.26 -24.54 11.88
C ASP A 268 8.69 -23.53 10.78
N ILE A 269 8.31 -23.79 9.53
CA ILE A 269 8.48 -22.84 8.42
C ILE A 269 7.15 -22.12 8.20
N PRO A 270 7.05 -20.84 8.56
CA PRO A 270 5.87 -20.01 8.29
C PRO A 270 5.68 -19.81 6.78
N TYR A 271 4.45 -19.92 6.33
CA TYR A 271 4.06 -19.66 4.95
C TYR A 271 2.78 -18.83 4.87
N GLY A 272 2.56 -18.17 3.77
CA GLY A 272 1.32 -17.53 3.41
C GLY A 272 1.00 -17.75 1.94
N VAL A 273 -0.29 -17.86 1.64
CA VAL A 273 -0.81 -17.84 0.27
C VAL A 273 -1.91 -16.78 0.26
N TYR A 274 -1.92 -15.95 -0.76
CA TYR A 274 -2.86 -14.85 -0.83
C TYR A 274 -3.39 -14.57 -2.23
N TRP A 275 -4.53 -13.92 -2.22
CA TRP A 275 -5.23 -13.49 -3.41
C TRP A 275 -5.93 -12.17 -3.14
N GLU A 276 -5.86 -11.27 -4.09
CA GLU A 276 -6.65 -10.04 -4.13
C GLU A 276 -7.31 -9.93 -5.50
N THR A 277 -8.54 -9.43 -5.53
CA THR A 277 -9.22 -9.03 -6.76
C THR A 277 -9.85 -7.68 -6.56
N MET A 278 -9.82 -6.88 -7.59
CA MET A 278 -10.47 -5.58 -7.66
C MET A 278 -11.25 -5.45 -8.95
N GLY A 279 -12.30 -4.68 -8.92
CA GLY A 279 -13.06 -4.35 -10.13
C GLY A 279 -13.87 -3.09 -9.94
N GLU A 280 -14.26 -2.55 -11.08
CA GLU A 280 -15.27 -1.53 -11.23
C GLU A 280 -16.60 -2.22 -11.52
N ASP A 281 -17.72 -1.58 -11.27
CA ASP A 281 -19.08 -2.06 -11.48
C ASP A 281 -19.40 -3.44 -10.88
N SER A 282 -20.63 -3.65 -10.49
CA SER A 282 -21.10 -4.90 -9.90
C SER A 282 -22.06 -5.64 -10.84
N PHE A 283 -21.87 -6.96 -10.97
CA PHE A 283 -22.87 -7.85 -11.58
C PHE A 283 -24.01 -8.25 -10.63
N GLY A 284 -23.99 -7.79 -9.38
CA GLY A 284 -24.84 -8.33 -8.32
C GLY A 284 -24.17 -9.49 -7.60
N LEU A 285 -24.82 -10.00 -6.54
CA LEU A 285 -24.26 -11.06 -5.67
C LEU A 285 -24.40 -12.47 -6.24
N ASP A 286 -24.97 -12.64 -7.41
CA ASP A 286 -25.16 -13.92 -8.10
C ASP A 286 -23.87 -14.48 -8.73
N LYS A 287 -22.84 -13.65 -8.87
CA LYS A 287 -21.49 -14.04 -9.36
C LYS A 287 -20.43 -13.68 -8.35
N PHE A 288 -19.46 -14.53 -8.17
CA PHE A 288 -18.32 -14.26 -7.32
C PHE A 288 -17.00 -14.35 -8.12
N PRO A 289 -16.07 -13.40 -7.97
CA PRO A 289 -16.25 -12.09 -7.35
C PRO A 289 -17.24 -11.22 -8.13
N PRO A 290 -17.99 -10.33 -7.44
CA PRO A 290 -19.12 -9.60 -8.02
C PRO A 290 -18.71 -8.37 -8.84
N PHE A 291 -17.60 -8.41 -9.57
CA PHE A 291 -17.05 -7.31 -10.35
C PHE A 291 -17.07 -7.60 -11.85
N GLN A 292 -17.20 -6.56 -12.67
CA GLN A 292 -17.17 -6.69 -14.14
C GLN A 292 -15.73 -6.70 -14.67
N ALA A 293 -15.02 -5.61 -14.57
CA ALA A 293 -13.62 -5.52 -14.92
C ALA A 293 -12.80 -6.02 -13.72
N LYS A 294 -11.95 -7.01 -13.92
CA LYS A 294 -11.28 -7.69 -12.82
C LYS A 294 -9.78 -7.61 -12.97
N SER A 295 -9.14 -7.06 -11.95
CA SER A 295 -7.71 -7.14 -11.74
C SER A 295 -7.41 -8.12 -10.61
N TYR A 296 -6.23 -8.72 -10.62
CA TYR A 296 -5.85 -9.77 -9.70
C TYR A 296 -4.43 -9.59 -9.18
N VAL A 297 -4.22 -10.00 -7.93
CA VAL A 297 -2.91 -10.33 -7.36
C VAL A 297 -2.99 -11.72 -6.78
N TYR A 298 -2.03 -12.56 -7.09
CA TYR A 298 -1.83 -13.89 -6.51
C TYR A 298 -0.42 -13.97 -5.97
N GLY A 299 -0.26 -14.52 -4.78
CA GLY A 299 1.07 -14.70 -4.26
C GLY A 299 1.18 -15.74 -3.17
N ALA A 300 2.41 -16.09 -2.90
CA ALA A 300 2.79 -16.95 -1.80
C ALA A 300 4.10 -16.48 -1.19
N ASP A 301 4.26 -16.67 0.10
CA ASP A 301 5.51 -16.38 0.79
C ASP A 301 5.85 -17.45 1.81
N ILE A 302 7.15 -17.58 2.08
CA ILE A 302 7.70 -18.46 3.12
C ILE A 302 8.74 -17.70 3.92
N SER A 303 8.88 -18.05 5.20
CA SER A 303 9.94 -17.51 6.06
C SER A 303 10.78 -18.63 6.62
N TYR A 304 12.10 -18.52 6.51
CA TYR A 304 13.04 -19.54 6.94
C TYR A 304 14.32 -18.92 7.47
N GLN A 305 15.17 -19.73 8.11
CA GLN A 305 16.46 -19.31 8.64
C GLN A 305 17.59 -19.80 7.75
N VAL A 306 18.55 -18.90 7.47
CA VAL A 306 19.82 -19.23 6.80
C VAL A 306 20.94 -18.73 7.71
N GLY A 307 21.60 -19.64 8.41
CA GLY A 307 22.54 -19.28 9.45
C GLY A 307 21.86 -18.45 10.55
N GLU A 308 22.38 -17.24 10.82
CA GLU A 308 21.80 -16.30 11.79
C GLU A 308 20.77 -15.32 11.18
N GLN A 309 20.49 -15.45 9.89
CA GLN A 309 19.56 -14.57 9.19
C GLN A 309 18.19 -15.20 9.08
N GLN A 310 17.15 -14.40 9.32
CA GLN A 310 15.79 -14.75 8.98
C GLN A 310 15.49 -14.17 7.60
N VAL A 311 15.07 -15.03 6.66
CA VAL A 311 14.75 -14.65 5.28
C VAL A 311 13.27 -14.90 5.03
N ARG A 312 12.62 -13.95 4.37
CA ARG A 312 11.29 -14.13 3.76
C ARG A 312 11.44 -14.07 2.25
N THR A 313 10.96 -15.10 1.58
CA THR A 313 10.88 -15.15 0.11
C THR A 313 9.41 -15.10 -0.29
N PHE A 314 9.08 -14.28 -1.28
CA PHE A 314 7.76 -14.24 -1.88
C PHE A 314 7.81 -14.39 -3.40
N LEU A 315 6.75 -14.96 -3.95
CA LEU A 315 6.46 -14.97 -5.38
C LEU A 315 5.09 -14.35 -5.58
N GLU A 316 4.98 -13.38 -6.48
CA GLU A 316 3.76 -12.63 -6.75
C GLU A 316 3.52 -12.50 -8.25
N TYR A 317 2.28 -12.65 -8.66
CA TYR A 317 1.76 -12.36 -9.98
C TYR A 317 0.67 -11.32 -9.86
N SER A 318 0.72 -10.26 -10.66
CA SER A 318 -0.34 -9.25 -10.76
C SER A 318 -0.81 -9.10 -12.20
N ASP A 319 -2.11 -8.91 -12.35
CA ASP A 319 -2.80 -8.73 -13.62
C ASP A 319 -3.76 -7.55 -13.47
N THR A 320 -3.47 -6.45 -14.14
CA THR A 320 -4.30 -5.26 -14.22
C THR A 320 -4.80 -4.98 -15.65
N ALA A 321 -4.59 -5.92 -16.58
CA ALA A 321 -5.09 -5.88 -17.94
C ALA A 321 -6.56 -6.29 -17.99
N ALA A 322 -7.41 -5.57 -17.27
CA ALA A 322 -8.82 -5.89 -17.13
C ALA A 322 -9.57 -5.70 -18.46
N TRP A 323 -10.26 -6.76 -18.86
CA TRP A 323 -11.10 -6.76 -20.05
C TRP A 323 -12.54 -6.34 -19.72
N CYS A 324 -13.04 -5.27 -20.36
CA CYS A 324 -14.42 -4.86 -20.25
C CYS A 324 -15.00 -4.51 -21.63
N ASN A 325 -16.19 -5.04 -21.93
CA ASN A 325 -16.95 -4.74 -23.15
C ASN A 325 -16.13 -4.80 -24.45
N GLY A 326 -15.16 -5.72 -24.54
CA GLY A 326 -14.29 -5.86 -25.70
C GLY A 326 -13.13 -4.87 -25.78
N GLN A 327 -12.79 -4.22 -24.65
CA GLN A 327 -11.66 -3.30 -24.52
C GLN A 327 -10.80 -3.67 -23.31
N PHE A 328 -9.48 -3.54 -23.46
CA PHE A 328 -8.55 -3.54 -22.34
C PHE A 328 -8.55 -2.19 -21.61
N ASN A 329 -7.78 -2.06 -20.53
CA ASN A 329 -7.60 -0.82 -19.80
C ASN A 329 -8.86 -0.25 -19.16
N CYS A 330 -9.70 -1.08 -18.60
CA CYS A 330 -10.87 -0.60 -17.88
C CYS A 330 -10.55 -0.29 -16.42
N THR A 331 -9.53 -0.93 -15.85
CA THR A 331 -9.09 -0.69 -14.49
C THR A 331 -8.49 0.69 -14.39
N TYR A 332 -8.89 1.45 -13.36
CA TYR A 332 -8.42 2.80 -13.05
C TYR A 332 -8.81 3.89 -14.06
N GLU A 333 -9.53 3.57 -15.12
CA GLU A 333 -10.02 4.54 -16.11
C GLU A 333 -11.49 4.88 -15.85
N HIS A 334 -11.88 6.12 -16.15
CA HIS A 334 -13.28 6.52 -16.02
C HIS A 334 -13.64 7.63 -17.02
N HIS A 335 -14.84 7.56 -17.61
CA HIS A 335 -15.28 8.50 -18.64
C HIS A 335 -15.57 9.92 -18.12
N ILE A 336 -15.78 10.09 -16.81
CA ILE A 336 -15.98 11.40 -16.15
C ILE A 336 -14.67 11.86 -15.49
N TYR A 337 -14.13 11.06 -14.57
CA TYR A 337 -12.86 11.35 -13.89
C TYR A 337 -11.69 10.87 -14.76
N ARG A 338 -11.50 11.55 -15.92
CA ARG A 338 -10.61 11.10 -16.99
C ARG A 338 -9.14 10.98 -16.63
N SER A 339 -8.70 11.66 -15.59
CA SER A 339 -7.35 11.44 -15.04
C SER A 339 -7.19 10.07 -14.37
N GLY A 340 -8.29 9.31 -14.25
CA GLY A 340 -8.30 7.97 -13.69
C GLY A 340 -8.07 7.92 -12.18
N TYR A 341 -7.80 6.72 -11.69
CA TYR A 341 -7.54 6.45 -10.27
C TYR A 341 -6.06 6.74 -9.92
N ARG A 342 -5.66 7.99 -10.12
CA ARG A 342 -4.27 8.47 -9.98
C ARG A 342 -4.22 9.73 -9.15
N TYR A 343 -3.07 10.00 -8.53
CA TYR A 343 -2.77 11.18 -7.74
C TYR A 343 -1.33 11.61 -8.02
N ASN A 344 -1.12 12.91 -8.35
CA ASN A 344 0.18 13.46 -8.74
C ASN A 344 0.89 12.55 -9.76
N GLN A 345 0.21 12.23 -10.85
CA GLN A 345 0.69 11.44 -11.98
C GLN A 345 1.09 9.99 -11.65
N ARG A 346 0.68 9.43 -10.50
CA ARG A 346 0.96 8.04 -10.13
C ARG A 346 -0.33 7.31 -9.73
N SER A 347 -0.40 6.03 -10.08
CA SER A 347 -1.52 5.17 -9.67
C SER A 347 -1.64 5.10 -8.16
N ILE A 348 -2.86 5.29 -7.63
CA ILE A 348 -3.21 5.13 -6.21
C ILE A 348 -3.27 3.64 -5.86
N GLY A 349 -3.67 2.81 -6.82
CA GLY A 349 -3.77 1.36 -6.71
C GLY A 349 -2.47 0.66 -7.09
N SER A 350 -2.54 -0.26 -8.08
CA SER A 350 -1.37 -1.04 -8.50
C SER A 350 -0.15 -0.18 -8.75
N THR A 351 0.99 -0.65 -8.23
CA THR A 351 2.31 -0.04 -8.46
C THR A 351 2.60 0.15 -9.96
N TYR A 352 2.08 -0.73 -10.79
CA TYR A 352 2.32 -0.77 -12.23
C TYR A 352 1.18 -0.20 -13.07
N ASP A 353 0.24 0.54 -12.41
CA ASP A 353 -0.94 1.13 -13.03
C ASP A 353 -1.87 0.06 -13.65
N ASN A 354 -2.64 0.44 -14.67
CA ASN A 354 -3.50 -0.46 -15.43
C ASN A 354 -2.72 -1.18 -16.53
N ASP A 355 -3.40 -2.16 -17.15
CA ASP A 355 -2.92 -2.85 -18.36
C ASP A 355 -1.51 -3.43 -18.23
N ALA A 356 -1.26 -4.11 -17.12
CA ALA A 356 0.02 -4.72 -16.83
C ALA A 356 -0.12 -6.18 -16.39
N TYR A 357 0.84 -7.02 -16.86
CA TYR A 357 1.09 -8.36 -16.34
C TYR A 357 2.45 -8.38 -15.67
N THR A 358 2.52 -8.72 -14.38
CA THR A 358 3.78 -8.65 -13.65
C THR A 358 4.06 -9.91 -12.86
N TYR A 359 5.34 -10.28 -12.80
CA TYR A 359 5.85 -11.37 -11.97
C TYR A 359 6.98 -10.84 -11.12
N ALA A 360 6.91 -11.04 -9.82
CA ALA A 360 7.93 -10.63 -8.87
C ALA A 360 8.37 -11.79 -7.99
N LEU A 361 9.67 -11.99 -7.87
CA LEU A 361 10.32 -12.85 -6.89
C LEU A 361 11.15 -11.96 -5.98
N GLY A 362 10.76 -11.88 -4.71
CA GLY A 362 11.46 -11.04 -3.74
C GLY A 362 11.96 -11.81 -2.54
N ASN A 363 13.04 -11.30 -1.96
CA ASN A 363 13.66 -11.81 -0.75
C ASN A 363 13.93 -10.64 0.21
N ILE A 364 13.60 -10.81 1.47
CA ILE A 364 13.84 -9.84 2.53
C ILE A 364 14.58 -10.57 3.65
N GLY A 365 15.82 -10.15 3.92
CA GLY A 365 16.67 -10.76 4.94
C GLY A 365 16.86 -9.85 6.15
N PHE A 366 16.87 -10.44 7.34
CA PHE A 366 17.11 -9.78 8.62
C PHE A 366 18.20 -10.52 9.37
N ALA A 367 19.31 -9.85 9.65
CA ALA A 367 20.38 -10.40 10.45
C ALA A 367 20.25 -10.02 11.94
N SER A 368 20.86 -10.83 12.81
CA SER A 368 20.84 -10.63 14.28
C SER A 368 21.51 -9.33 14.73
N ASN A 369 22.45 -8.81 13.95
CA ASN A 369 23.17 -7.55 14.18
C ASN A 369 22.42 -6.28 13.75
N GLY A 370 21.14 -6.39 13.34
CA GLY A 370 20.31 -5.28 12.88
C GLY A 370 20.46 -4.92 11.40
N HIS A 371 21.33 -5.60 10.65
CA HIS A 371 21.40 -5.45 9.21
C HIS A 371 20.21 -6.09 8.52
N GLN A 372 19.78 -5.50 7.42
CA GLN A 372 18.70 -5.99 6.58
C GLN A 372 19.10 -5.89 5.11
N TRP A 373 18.51 -6.72 4.27
CA TRP A 373 18.68 -6.63 2.84
C TRP A 373 17.38 -7.00 2.11
N LYS A 374 17.20 -6.45 0.92
CA LYS A 374 16.11 -6.80 0.00
C LYS A 374 16.74 -7.13 -1.35
N ALA A 375 16.20 -8.12 -2.04
CA ALA A 375 16.59 -8.48 -3.40
C ALA A 375 15.35 -8.90 -4.18
N ASN A 376 15.10 -8.27 -5.31
CA ASN A 376 13.93 -8.57 -6.13
C ASN A 376 14.34 -8.79 -7.58
N ILE A 377 13.60 -9.67 -8.25
CA ILE A 377 13.66 -9.89 -9.68
C ILE A 377 12.24 -9.75 -10.20
N ARG A 378 12.05 -8.93 -11.25
CA ARG A 378 10.74 -8.67 -11.84
C ARG A 378 10.75 -8.87 -13.34
N TYR A 379 9.64 -9.37 -13.82
CA TYR A 379 9.24 -9.32 -15.23
C TYR A 379 7.95 -8.52 -15.31
N LEU A 380 7.98 -7.42 -16.04
CA LEU A 380 6.89 -6.47 -16.15
C LEU A 380 6.53 -6.30 -17.62
N ASP A 381 5.29 -6.60 -17.98
CA ASP A 381 4.68 -6.31 -19.27
C ASP A 381 3.70 -5.17 -19.02
N LEU A 382 4.09 -3.97 -19.42
CA LEU A 382 3.45 -2.71 -19.07
C LEU A 382 2.76 -2.11 -20.28
N ASN A 383 1.58 -1.51 -20.09
CA ASN A 383 0.77 -0.92 -21.16
C ASN A 383 0.62 -1.92 -22.32
N HIS A 384 0.17 -3.12 -22.00
CA HIS A 384 0.19 -4.30 -22.85
C HIS A 384 -0.52 -4.12 -24.19
N ASP A 385 -1.63 -3.37 -24.24
CA ASP A 385 -2.39 -3.10 -25.48
C ASP A 385 -1.87 -1.86 -26.24
N ASN A 386 -0.77 -1.26 -25.79
CA ASN A 386 -0.15 -0.07 -26.39
C ASN A 386 -1.12 1.10 -26.57
N SER A 387 -2.08 1.27 -25.66
CA SER A 387 -3.06 2.34 -25.74
C SER A 387 -2.76 3.44 -24.72
N ASN A 388 -2.90 4.67 -25.18
CA ASN A 388 -2.75 5.86 -24.34
C ASN A 388 -4.14 6.49 -24.13
N ARG A 389 -4.84 6.14 -23.05
CA ARG A 389 -6.24 6.55 -22.78
C ARG A 389 -6.41 7.45 -21.57
N ALA A 390 -5.49 7.42 -20.61
CA ALA A 390 -5.62 8.27 -19.45
C ALA A 390 -5.45 9.75 -19.80
N TYR A 391 -6.17 10.60 -19.10
CA TYR A 391 -6.05 12.05 -19.25
C TYR A 391 -5.39 12.62 -17.96
N PRO A 392 -4.46 13.56 -18.10
CA PRO A 392 -3.92 14.15 -19.32
C PRO A 392 -2.76 13.38 -19.97
N GLY A 393 -2.26 12.31 -19.45
CA GLY A 393 -1.01 11.74 -19.89
C GLY A 393 -0.99 10.23 -20.17
N GLY A 394 -2.13 9.56 -20.18
CA GLY A 394 -2.16 8.12 -20.46
C GLY A 394 -1.75 7.26 -19.26
N ASN A 395 -1.32 6.03 -19.51
CA ASN A 395 -0.79 5.13 -18.50
C ASN A 395 0.45 5.72 -17.84
N THR A 396 0.47 5.82 -16.50
CA THR A 396 1.57 6.46 -15.77
C THR A 396 2.75 5.53 -15.52
N ALA A 397 2.58 4.23 -15.72
CA ALA A 397 3.67 3.27 -15.61
C ALA A 397 4.50 3.20 -16.91
N ALA A 398 3.85 3.25 -18.09
CA ALA A 398 4.52 3.22 -19.38
C ALA A 398 3.68 3.96 -20.44
N GLU A 399 4.29 4.88 -21.18
CA GLU A 399 3.63 5.63 -22.24
C GLU A 399 3.29 4.77 -23.48
N ARG A 400 3.98 3.65 -23.66
CA ARG A 400 3.81 2.68 -24.73
C ARG A 400 4.05 1.26 -24.21
N ALA A 401 3.66 0.26 -24.99
CA ALA A 401 3.90 -1.14 -24.64
C ALA A 401 5.38 -1.41 -24.38
N GLU A 402 5.68 -1.89 -23.20
CA GLU A 402 7.04 -2.11 -22.71
C GLU A 402 7.15 -3.42 -21.93
N VAL A 403 8.08 -4.26 -22.33
CA VAL A 403 8.47 -5.44 -21.53
C VAL A 403 9.78 -5.13 -20.82
N MET A 404 9.72 -5.03 -19.49
CA MET A 404 10.85 -4.73 -18.63
C MET A 404 11.26 -5.93 -17.80
N LYS A 405 12.56 -6.22 -17.75
CA LYS A 405 13.18 -7.17 -16.81
C LYS A 405 14.05 -6.39 -15.84
N GLN A 406 13.76 -6.48 -14.56
CA GLN A 406 14.37 -5.66 -13.52
C GLN A 406 14.97 -6.54 -12.42
N ILE A 407 16.12 -6.13 -11.91
CA ILE A 407 16.75 -6.67 -10.70
C ILE A 407 17.09 -5.50 -9.80
N ASP A 408 16.70 -5.54 -8.54
CA ASP A 408 17.12 -4.58 -7.53
C ASP A 408 17.66 -5.26 -6.27
N PHE A 409 18.56 -4.57 -5.61
CA PHE A 409 19.12 -4.97 -4.33
C PHE A 409 19.31 -3.75 -3.43
N SER A 410 18.90 -3.85 -2.18
CA SER A 410 19.24 -2.86 -1.15
C SER A 410 19.78 -3.50 0.11
N TYR A 411 20.63 -2.76 0.82
CA TYR A 411 21.25 -3.15 2.07
C TYR A 411 21.12 -2.05 3.09
N ILE A 412 20.63 -2.41 4.27
CA ILE A 412 20.36 -1.52 5.39
C ILE A 412 21.30 -1.87 6.53
N MET A 413 22.00 -0.86 7.04
CA MET A 413 22.94 -1.03 8.15
C MET A 413 22.88 0.14 9.13
N PRO A 414 23.18 -0.10 10.41
CA PRO A 414 23.44 0.97 11.36
C PRO A 414 24.71 1.76 10.96
N LEU A 415 24.61 3.08 10.87
CA LEU A 415 25.76 3.94 10.58
C LEU A 415 25.58 5.29 11.31
N PHE A 416 26.62 5.74 12.05
CA PHE A 416 26.62 7.02 12.77
C PHE A 416 25.41 7.22 13.70
N LYS A 417 25.03 6.16 14.46
CA LYS A 417 23.82 6.07 15.29
C LYS A 417 22.51 6.16 14.52
N GLY A 418 22.53 6.33 13.21
CA GLY A 418 21.40 6.29 12.30
C GLY A 418 21.32 4.96 11.57
N ARG A 419 20.46 4.94 10.57
CA ARG A 419 20.26 3.84 9.64
C ARG A 419 20.62 4.33 8.24
N LEU A 420 21.56 3.65 7.59
CA LEU A 420 21.88 3.86 6.18
C LEU A 420 21.26 2.73 5.36
N GLU A 421 20.55 3.08 4.32
CA GLU A 421 20.13 2.18 3.24
C GLU A 421 20.89 2.57 1.97
N VAL A 422 21.52 1.60 1.31
CA VAL A 422 22.13 1.76 0.00
C VAL A 422 21.55 0.72 -0.94
N GLY A 423 21.36 1.06 -2.20
CA GLY A 423 20.82 0.10 -3.15
C GLY A 423 21.16 0.43 -4.58
N ALA A 424 20.87 -0.52 -5.44
CA ALA A 424 21.03 -0.43 -6.88
C ALA A 424 19.92 -1.21 -7.59
N GLU A 425 19.57 -0.71 -8.76
CA GLU A 425 18.63 -1.33 -9.68
C GLU A 425 19.24 -1.36 -11.08
N ILE A 426 18.97 -2.41 -11.83
CA ILE A 426 19.23 -2.49 -13.26
C ILE A 426 17.99 -3.07 -13.95
N HIS A 427 17.59 -2.47 -15.05
CA HIS A 427 16.52 -2.99 -15.88
C HIS A 427 16.87 -2.97 -17.38
N HIS A 428 16.24 -3.88 -18.10
CA HIS A 428 16.28 -3.98 -19.54
C HIS A 428 14.87 -3.90 -20.10
N SER A 429 14.61 -2.87 -20.90
CA SER A 429 13.32 -2.58 -21.52
C SER A 429 13.36 -2.88 -23.00
N SER A 430 12.31 -3.55 -23.50
CA SER A 430 12.04 -3.80 -24.91
C SER A 430 10.69 -3.20 -25.27
N PHE A 431 10.58 -2.49 -26.38
CA PHE A 431 9.37 -1.79 -26.82
C PHE A 431 8.80 -2.44 -28.08
N GLU A 432 7.48 -2.51 -28.20
CA GLU A 432 6.83 -3.24 -29.30
C GLU A 432 7.12 -2.64 -30.67
N ASP A 433 7.20 -1.31 -30.76
CA ASP A 433 7.36 -0.57 -32.02
C ASP A 433 8.82 -0.24 -32.37
N ASP A 434 9.79 -0.59 -31.53
CA ASP A 434 11.20 -0.25 -31.70
C ASP A 434 12.09 -1.50 -31.77
N ILE A 435 13.02 -1.48 -32.71
CA ILE A 435 14.13 -2.46 -32.76
C ILE A 435 15.09 -2.24 -31.58
N ASP A 436 15.03 -1.05 -30.95
CA ASP A 436 15.95 -0.63 -29.90
C ASP A 436 15.45 -1.04 -28.51
N SER A 437 16.20 -1.91 -27.86
CA SER A 437 16.08 -2.17 -26.43
C SER A 437 17.00 -1.23 -25.63
N LYS A 438 16.57 -0.83 -24.43
CA LYS A 438 17.37 0.03 -23.54
C LYS A 438 17.70 -0.71 -22.26
N THR A 439 18.96 -0.64 -21.83
CA THR A 439 19.37 -1.06 -20.49
C THR A 439 19.72 0.18 -19.69
N ASP A 440 19.12 0.32 -18.53
CA ASP A 440 19.30 1.44 -17.63
C ASP A 440 19.43 0.95 -16.20
N GLY A 441 19.78 1.83 -15.28
CA GLY A 441 19.88 1.47 -13.87
C GLY A 441 20.09 2.67 -12.98
N SER A 442 19.77 2.50 -11.71
CA SER A 442 19.92 3.52 -10.69
C SER A 442 20.66 3.00 -9.47
N VAL A 443 21.27 3.92 -8.74
CA VAL A 443 21.87 3.69 -7.43
C VAL A 443 21.35 4.74 -6.46
N TRP A 444 21.15 4.36 -5.21
CA TRP A 444 20.65 5.29 -4.19
C TRP A 444 21.31 5.06 -2.84
N ALA A 445 21.25 6.09 -2.01
CA ALA A 445 21.61 6.04 -0.60
C ALA A 445 20.65 6.93 0.20
N ASP A 446 20.12 6.42 1.32
CA ASP A 446 19.27 7.15 2.27
C ASP A 446 19.78 6.95 3.68
N TRP A 447 20.06 8.03 4.40
CA TRP A 447 20.47 7.98 5.78
C TRP A 447 19.48 8.71 6.67
N ARG A 448 19.04 8.04 7.74
CA ARG A 448 18.09 8.57 8.72
C ARG A 448 18.61 8.42 10.13
N TYR A 449 18.41 9.44 10.94
CA TYR A 449 18.79 9.47 12.34
C TYR A 449 17.63 10.01 13.19
N ARG A 450 17.22 9.25 14.22
CA ARG A 450 16.18 9.63 15.18
C ARG A 450 16.79 9.83 16.56
N PHE A 451 16.46 10.94 17.24
CA PHE A 451 16.90 11.34 18.58
C PHE A 451 15.76 11.89 19.43
#